data_31728215c864c22ce5f103d752f4be46
#
_entry.id   31728215c864c22ce5f103d752f4be46
#
_cell.length_a   1.000
_cell.length_b   1.000
_cell.length_c   1.000
_cell.angle_alpha   90.00
_cell.angle_beta   90.00
_cell.angle_gamma   90.00
#
_symmetry.space_group_name_H-M   'P 1'
#
loop_
_entity.id
_entity.type
_entity.pdbx_description
1 polymer ?
#
loop_
_entity_poly.entity_id
_entity_poly.type
_entity_poly.pdbx_seq_one_letter_code
_entity_poly.pdbx_strand_id
1 'polypeptide(L)'
;MDNRPIGIMDSGVGGLTVACVLKEKYPNEKFIFIGDTARNPYGNKSPEEVTFFAEEMKAFLAGKQVKMIIAACNTITFSVPPSFFAGKIPVIGIGTG
;
A
#
# COMPACT_ATOMS: atom_id res chain seq x y z
N MET A 1 -8.47 21.72 -5.05
CA MET A 1 -8.45 20.29 -5.41
C MET A 1 -7.08 19.72 -5.15
N ASP A 2 -7.02 18.56 -4.51
CA ASP A 2 -5.74 17.94 -4.15
C ASP A 2 -5.24 17.09 -5.32
N ASN A 3 -4.18 17.55 -5.98
CA ASN A 3 -3.62 16.89 -7.16
C ASN A 3 -2.50 15.90 -6.83
N ARG A 4 -2.26 15.66 -5.53
CA ARG A 4 -1.24 14.70 -5.14
C ARG A 4 -1.68 13.28 -5.51
N PRO A 5 -0.74 12.38 -5.79
CA PRO A 5 -1.10 11.01 -6.18
C PRO A 5 -1.59 10.17 -5.01
N ILE A 6 -2.20 9.04 -5.36
CA ILE A 6 -2.58 8.00 -4.40
C ILE A 6 -1.54 6.89 -4.52
N GLY A 7 -0.98 6.49 -3.38
CA GLY A 7 -0.02 5.40 -3.35
C GLY A 7 -0.72 4.05 -3.16
N ILE A 8 -0.20 3.02 -3.80
CA ILE A 8 -0.69 1.65 -3.64
C ILE A 8 0.51 0.78 -3.32
N MET A 9 0.43 0.02 -2.23
CA MET A 9 1.50 -0.89 -1.83
C MET A 9 1.01 -2.33 -1.79
N ASP A 10 1.90 -3.25 -2.13
CA ASP A 10 1.61 -4.67 -2.12
C ASP A 10 2.91 -5.45 -1.87
N SER A 11 2.78 -6.70 -1.45
CA SER A 11 3.94 -7.57 -1.24
C SER A 11 4.55 -8.08 -2.56
N GLY A 12 3.81 -7.96 -3.66
CA GLY A 12 4.26 -8.45 -4.97
C GLY A 12 3.57 -7.68 -6.08
N VAL A 13 3.00 -8.39 -7.04
CA VAL A 13 2.36 -7.77 -8.20
C VAL A 13 0.84 -7.91 -8.20
N GLY A 14 0.27 -8.62 -7.22
CA GLY A 14 -1.17 -8.82 -7.17
C GLY A 14 -1.96 -7.52 -7.07
N GLY A 15 -1.37 -6.50 -6.45
CA GLY A 15 -2.01 -5.20 -6.30
C GLY A 15 -2.15 -4.43 -7.60
N LEU A 16 -1.50 -4.87 -8.68
CA LEU A 16 -1.68 -4.23 -9.99
C LEU A 16 -3.12 -4.32 -10.47
N THR A 17 -3.81 -5.41 -10.14
CA THR A 17 -5.24 -5.53 -10.48
C THR A 17 -6.05 -4.44 -9.79
N VAL A 18 -5.75 -4.17 -8.51
CA VAL A 18 -6.40 -3.10 -7.77
C VAL A 18 -6.08 -1.75 -8.41
N ALA A 19 -4.82 -1.53 -8.77
CA ALA A 19 -4.40 -0.29 -9.41
C ALA A 19 -5.14 -0.06 -10.72
N CYS A 20 -5.28 -1.11 -11.54
CA CYS A 20 -5.99 -1.01 -12.82
C CYS A 20 -7.46 -0.65 -12.63
N VAL A 21 -8.12 -1.30 -11.67
CA VAL A 21 -9.53 -1.02 -11.38
C VAL A 21 -9.72 0.41 -10.90
N LEU A 22 -8.85 0.87 -10.00
CA LEU A 22 -8.94 2.22 -9.48
C LEU A 22 -8.66 3.27 -10.55
N LYS A 23 -7.70 3.02 -11.43
CA LYS A 23 -7.42 3.96 -12.52
C LYS A 23 -8.59 4.06 -13.48
N GLU A 24 -9.27 2.96 -13.71
CA GLU A 24 -10.45 2.93 -14.56
C GLU A 24 -11.61 3.71 -13.94
N LYS A 25 -11.81 3.54 -12.61
CA LYS A 25 -12.88 4.25 -11.88
C LYS A 25 -12.58 5.72 -11.66
N TYR A 26 -11.31 6.06 -11.47
CA TYR A 26 -10.91 7.42 -11.13
C TYR A 26 -9.82 7.88 -12.11
N PRO A 27 -10.17 8.08 -13.38
CA PRO A 27 -9.16 8.37 -14.42
C PRO A 27 -8.42 9.68 -14.21
N ASN A 28 -8.98 10.59 -13.41
CA ASN A 28 -8.33 11.88 -13.15
C ASN A 28 -7.36 11.83 -11.97
N GLU A 29 -7.30 10.71 -11.24
CA GLU A 29 -6.36 10.54 -10.15
C GLU A 29 -5.06 9.95 -10.67
N LYS A 30 -3.96 10.34 -10.04
CA LYS A 30 -2.64 9.78 -10.31
C LYS A 30 -2.36 8.70 -9.29
N PHE A 31 -1.78 7.59 -9.73
CA PHE A 31 -1.47 6.47 -8.86
C PHE A 31 0.00 6.13 -8.95
N ILE A 32 0.61 5.82 -7.79
CA ILE A 32 1.98 5.32 -7.72
C ILE A 32 1.91 3.96 -7.03
N PHE A 33 2.35 2.93 -7.74
CA PHE A 33 2.34 1.57 -7.22
C PHE A 33 3.74 1.14 -6.80
N ILE A 34 3.85 0.51 -5.64
CA ILE A 34 5.08 -0.15 -5.21
C ILE A 34 4.75 -1.59 -4.82
N GLY A 35 5.43 -2.54 -5.43
CA GLY A 35 5.31 -3.95 -5.10
C GLY A 35 6.65 -4.50 -4.64
N ASP A 36 6.67 -5.15 -3.49
CA ASP A 36 7.89 -5.67 -2.89
C ASP A 36 8.18 -7.08 -3.39
N THR A 37 8.48 -7.19 -4.67
CA THR A 37 8.70 -8.49 -5.30
C THR A 37 9.95 -9.20 -4.78
N ALA A 38 10.94 -8.43 -4.31
CA ALA A 38 12.20 -8.98 -3.84
C ALA A 38 12.02 -9.80 -2.55
N ARG A 39 11.04 -9.46 -1.71
CA ARG A 39 10.81 -10.13 -0.43
C ARG A 39 9.51 -10.94 -0.40
N ASN A 40 8.86 -11.06 -1.52
CA ASN A 40 7.67 -11.89 -1.68
C ASN A 40 8.07 -13.38 -1.59
N PRO A 41 7.27 -14.25 -0.93
CA PRO A 41 5.95 -13.99 -0.36
C PRO A 41 6.01 -13.52 1.10
N TYR A 42 5.13 -12.62 1.46
CA TYR A 42 5.04 -12.11 2.82
C TYR A 42 4.38 -13.11 3.78
N GLY A 43 3.64 -14.07 3.26
CA GLY A 43 2.96 -15.05 4.09
C GLY A 43 3.90 -15.90 4.97
N ASN A 44 5.19 -15.96 4.59
CA ASN A 44 6.21 -16.68 5.33
C ASN A 44 6.95 -15.81 6.35
N LYS A 45 6.59 -14.54 6.45
CA LYS A 45 7.27 -13.57 7.30
C LYS A 45 6.52 -13.38 8.60
N SER A 46 7.24 -13.00 9.66
CA SER A 46 6.61 -12.63 10.91
C SER A 46 5.85 -11.32 10.76
N PRO A 47 4.87 -11.04 11.65
CA PRO A 47 4.19 -9.75 11.63
C PRO A 47 5.16 -8.57 11.77
N GLU A 48 6.21 -8.73 12.56
CA GLU A 48 7.23 -7.70 12.76
C GLU A 48 7.99 -7.43 11.46
N GLU A 49 8.35 -8.49 10.73
CA GLU A 49 9.02 -8.34 9.44
C GLU A 49 8.12 -7.66 8.42
N VAL A 50 6.85 -8.10 8.35
CA VAL A 50 5.89 -7.49 7.42
C VAL A 50 5.71 -6.02 7.73
N THR A 51 5.60 -5.68 9.02
CA THR A 51 5.46 -4.28 9.45
C THR A 51 6.67 -3.45 9.02
N PHE A 52 7.88 -4.00 9.21
CA PHE A 52 9.10 -3.31 8.80
C PHE A 52 9.10 -3.04 7.29
N PHE A 53 8.76 -4.05 6.50
CA PHE A 53 8.71 -3.89 5.03
C PHE A 53 7.63 -2.91 4.61
N ALA A 54 6.47 -2.97 5.26
CA ALA A 54 5.37 -2.05 4.96
C ALA A 54 5.74 -0.61 5.30
N GLU A 55 6.46 -0.40 6.41
CA GLU A 55 6.91 0.94 6.78
C GLU A 55 7.92 1.48 5.78
N GLU A 56 8.78 0.63 5.23
CA GLU A 56 9.71 1.06 4.19
C GLU A 56 8.96 1.51 2.93
N MET A 57 7.95 0.76 2.52
CA MET A 57 7.14 1.13 1.36
C MET A 57 6.36 2.41 1.63
N LYS A 58 5.83 2.56 2.84
CA LYS A 58 5.12 3.77 3.24
C LYS A 58 6.03 5.00 3.17
N ALA A 59 7.28 4.85 3.64
CA ALA A 59 8.25 5.94 3.57
C ALA A 59 8.58 6.31 2.13
N PHE A 60 8.72 5.32 1.25
CA PHE A 60 8.94 5.57 -0.16
C PHE A 60 7.81 6.39 -0.76
N LEU A 61 6.56 5.98 -0.49
CA LEU A 61 5.39 6.68 -1.01
C LEU A 61 5.26 8.06 -0.41
N ALA A 62 5.60 8.23 0.87
CA ALA A 62 5.60 9.54 1.50
C ALA A 62 6.56 10.49 0.80
N GLY A 63 7.73 9.97 0.38
CA GLY A 63 8.68 10.74 -0.39
C GLY A 63 8.17 11.16 -1.76
N LYS A 64 7.17 10.47 -2.27
CA LYS A 64 6.49 10.81 -3.53
C LYS A 64 5.31 11.75 -3.30
N GLN A 65 5.12 12.20 -2.07
CA GLN A 65 4.08 13.17 -1.70
C GLN A 65 2.66 12.70 -2.01
N VAL A 66 2.40 11.40 -1.76
CA VAL A 66 1.06 10.87 -1.94
C VAL A 66 0.10 11.44 -0.89
N LYS A 67 -1.16 11.57 -1.25
CA LYS A 67 -2.18 12.10 -0.33
C LYS A 67 -2.81 11.00 0.52
N MET A 68 -2.74 9.76 0.06
CA MET A 68 -3.23 8.59 0.80
C MET A 68 -2.56 7.36 0.24
N ILE A 69 -2.66 6.26 0.98
CA ILE A 69 -2.06 4.99 0.59
C ILE A 69 -3.11 3.90 0.70
N ILE A 70 -3.12 3.03 -0.30
CA ILE A 70 -3.96 1.83 -0.28
C ILE A 70 -3.04 0.63 -0.12
N ALA A 71 -3.23 -0.13 0.95
CA ALA A 71 -2.51 -1.37 1.18
C ALA A 71 -3.31 -2.50 0.53
N ALA A 72 -2.86 -2.96 -0.62
CA ALA A 72 -3.59 -3.92 -1.44
C ALA A 72 -3.27 -5.37 -1.11
N CYS A 73 -2.54 -5.61 -0.05
CA CYS A 73 -2.10 -6.93 0.37
C CYS A 73 -2.78 -7.34 1.66
N ASN A 74 -3.44 -8.51 1.67
CA ASN A 74 -4.08 -9.03 2.88
C ASN A 74 -3.07 -9.21 4.01
N THR A 75 -1.90 -9.75 3.70
CA THR A 75 -0.87 -10.00 4.71
C THR A 75 -0.46 -8.70 5.40
N ILE A 76 -0.24 -7.64 4.61
CA ILE A 76 0.09 -6.33 5.19
C ILE A 76 -1.07 -5.85 6.06
N THR A 77 -2.29 -5.88 5.50
CA THR A 77 -3.48 -5.35 6.18
C THR A 77 -3.69 -5.99 7.55
N PHE A 78 -3.45 -7.29 7.67
CA PHE A 78 -3.72 -8.03 8.91
C PHE A 78 -2.50 -8.20 9.81
N SER A 79 -1.32 -7.81 9.35
CA SER A 79 -0.08 -7.98 10.13
C SER A 79 0.38 -6.71 10.83
N VAL A 80 0.07 -5.53 10.24
CA VAL A 80 0.55 -4.27 10.79
C VAL A 80 -0.32 -3.83 11.97
N PRO A 81 0.27 -3.05 12.92
CA PRO A 81 -0.53 -2.54 14.04
C PRO A 81 -1.50 -1.46 13.58
N PRO A 82 -2.57 -1.19 14.36
CA PRO A 82 -3.54 -0.16 14.00
C PRO A 82 -2.93 1.21 13.74
N SER A 83 -1.83 1.54 14.43
CA SER A 83 -1.14 2.81 14.24
C SER A 83 -0.59 3.00 12.82
N PHE A 84 -0.39 1.90 12.09
CA PHE A 84 0.07 1.98 10.71
C PHE A 84 -0.92 2.72 9.82
N PHE A 85 -2.21 2.57 10.11
CA PHE A 85 -3.28 3.16 9.29
C PHE A 85 -3.56 4.61 9.65
N ALA A 86 -3.07 5.07 10.79
CA ALA A 86 -3.25 6.43 11.26
C ALA A 86 -1.98 7.23 11.00
N GLY A 87 -2.09 8.54 10.96
CA GLY A 87 -0.94 9.41 10.76
C GLY A 87 -1.24 10.49 9.74
N LYS A 88 -0.21 11.21 9.34
CA LYS A 88 -0.37 12.31 8.38
C LYS A 88 -0.88 11.84 7.04
N ILE A 89 -0.44 10.67 6.61
CA ILE A 89 -0.91 10.07 5.37
C ILE A 89 -1.80 8.91 5.74
N PRO A 90 -3.12 9.00 5.46
CA PRO A 90 -4.02 7.89 5.81
C PRO A 90 -3.73 6.66 4.96
N VAL A 91 -3.80 5.50 5.58
CA VAL A 91 -3.62 4.22 4.91
C VAL A 91 -4.93 3.45 5.02
N ILE A 92 -5.40 2.93 3.91
CA ILE A 92 -6.62 2.12 3.85
C ILE A 92 -6.20 0.72 3.43
N GLY A 93 -6.55 -0.28 4.27
CA GLY A 93 -6.27 -1.65 3.94
C GLY A 93 -7.40 -2.26 3.14
N ILE A 94 -7.06 -2.95 2.06
CA ILE A 94 -8.01 -3.73 1.29
C ILE A 94 -7.71 -5.18 1.59
N GLY A 95 -8.49 -5.75 2.51
CA GLY A 95 -8.35 -7.14 2.86
C GLY A 95 -9.70 -7.79 2.72
N THR A 96 -9.76 -8.88 1.98
CA THR A 96 -10.93 -9.74 1.98
C THR A 96 -10.57 -10.92 2.86
N GLY A 97 -11.01 -10.84 4.07
CA GLY A 97 -10.73 -11.86 5.06
C GLY A 97 -11.30 -13.21 4.69
#